data_698b7e69647dbc8c578ed73cfa3984e7
#
_entry.id   698b7e69647dbc8c578ed73cfa3984e7
#
_cell.length_a   1.000
_cell.length_b   1.000
_cell.length_c   1.000
_cell.angle_alpha   90.00
_cell.angle_beta   90.00
_cell.angle_gamma   90.00
#
_symmetry.space_group_name_H-M   'P 1'
#
loop_
_entity.id
_entity.type
_entity.pdbx_description
1 polymer ?
#
loop_
_entity_poly.entity_id
_entity_poly.type
_entity_poly.pdbx_seq_one_letter_code
_entity_poly.pdbx_strand_id
1 'polypeptide(L)'
;MHIAIAGNIGSGKTTLTEMLAKHYGWEPKYEAVDYNPYLEDYYKDIPRWSFNMEVFFLKERFKDLLQLTRCSKQQTIVQDRTIYEGVYVFTKNNYKMGNMTERDFHTYMELFDSMTHILHYPDLMIYLKSGVSHLVKNIQSRARDYEQQMP
;
A
#
# COMPACT_ATOMS: atom_id res chain seq x y z
N MET A 1 11.35 10.47 13.15
CA MET A 1 10.57 11.07 12.05
C MET A 1 10.05 9.93 11.16
N HIS A 2 8.81 9.99 10.71
CA HIS A 2 8.19 9.03 9.81
C HIS A 2 7.95 9.69 8.45
N ILE A 3 8.63 9.20 7.42
CA ILE A 3 8.50 9.65 6.03
C ILE A 3 7.77 8.57 5.23
N ALA A 4 6.69 8.95 4.56
CA ALA A 4 5.90 8.05 3.74
C ALA A 4 6.11 8.35 2.24
N ILE A 5 6.34 7.32 1.43
CA ILE A 5 6.45 7.45 -0.02
C ILE A 5 5.20 6.86 -0.65
N ALA A 6 4.43 7.72 -1.29
CA ALA A 6 3.19 7.38 -1.98
C ALA A 6 3.34 7.53 -3.50
N GLY A 7 2.50 6.83 -4.25
CA GLY A 7 2.50 6.88 -5.72
C GLY A 7 1.97 5.58 -6.34
N ASN A 8 1.61 5.62 -7.61
CA ASN A 8 0.99 4.48 -8.28
C ASN A 8 1.92 3.27 -8.40
N ILE A 9 1.38 2.11 -8.77
CA ILE A 9 2.17 0.91 -9.11
C ILE A 9 3.18 1.29 -10.19
N GLY A 10 4.43 0.84 -10.03
CA GLY A 10 5.51 1.15 -10.99
C GLY A 10 6.11 2.56 -10.90
N SER A 11 5.71 3.41 -9.94
CA SER A 11 6.24 4.79 -9.82
C SER A 11 7.64 4.91 -9.23
N GLY A 12 8.24 3.80 -8.76
CA GLY A 12 9.59 3.80 -8.20
C GLY A 12 9.65 4.02 -6.68
N LYS A 13 8.55 3.82 -5.95
CA LYS A 13 8.50 4.00 -4.48
C LYS A 13 9.59 3.21 -3.77
N THR A 14 9.67 1.92 -4.03
CA THR A 14 10.65 1.02 -3.40
C THR A 14 12.08 1.48 -3.67
N THR A 15 12.38 1.83 -4.91
CA THR A 15 13.70 2.34 -5.30
C THR A 15 14.06 3.62 -4.54
N LEU A 16 13.13 4.57 -4.44
CA LEU A 16 13.37 5.81 -3.69
C LEU A 16 13.53 5.53 -2.20
N THR A 17 12.71 4.62 -1.63
CA THR A 17 12.83 4.17 -0.23
C THR A 17 14.23 3.62 0.06
N GLU A 18 14.74 2.73 -0.80
CA GLU A 18 16.08 2.17 -0.69
C GLU A 18 17.19 3.22 -0.79
N MET A 19 17.07 4.13 -1.76
CA MET A 19 18.04 5.21 -1.95
C MET A 19 18.12 6.14 -0.74
N LEU A 20 16.98 6.57 -0.21
CA LEU A 20 16.92 7.44 0.96
C LEU A 20 17.43 6.72 2.22
N ALA A 21 17.01 5.47 2.43
CA ALA A 21 17.48 4.66 3.55
C ALA A 21 19.00 4.50 3.52
N LYS A 22 19.57 4.17 2.37
CA LYS A 22 21.02 4.01 2.19
C LYS A 22 21.79 5.34 2.35
N HIS A 23 21.27 6.42 1.80
CA HIS A 23 21.96 7.72 1.80
C HIS A 23 22.01 8.36 3.20
N TYR A 24 20.90 8.29 3.93
CA TYR A 24 20.76 8.96 5.23
C TYR A 24 20.90 8.01 6.44
N GLY A 25 21.06 6.70 6.22
CA GLY A 25 21.08 5.72 7.30
C GLY A 25 19.72 5.54 7.97
N TRP A 26 18.61 5.77 7.24
CA TRP A 26 17.25 5.63 7.74
C TRP A 26 16.78 4.18 7.69
N GLU A 27 15.80 3.84 8.52
CA GLU A 27 15.21 2.49 8.53
C GLU A 27 14.15 2.37 7.42
N PRO A 28 14.33 1.49 6.40
CA PRO A 28 13.30 1.27 5.39
C PRO A 28 12.20 0.33 5.92
N LYS A 29 10.96 0.61 5.56
CA LYS A 29 9.81 -0.28 5.73
C LYS A 29 9.18 -0.54 4.36
N TYR A 30 9.15 -1.80 3.95
CA TYR A 30 8.63 -2.23 2.66
C TYR A 30 7.22 -2.80 2.79
N GLU A 31 6.47 -2.74 1.70
CA GLU A 31 5.16 -3.37 1.62
C GLU A 31 5.30 -4.91 1.62
N ALA A 32 4.57 -5.58 2.52
CA ALA A 32 4.54 -7.04 2.60
C ALA A 32 3.59 -7.65 1.53
N VAL A 33 3.98 -7.58 0.25
CA VAL A 33 3.17 -8.09 -0.86
C VAL A 33 3.20 -9.61 -0.94
N ASP A 34 4.37 -10.22 -0.66
CA ASP A 34 4.65 -11.63 -0.93
C ASP A 34 3.92 -12.63 -0.02
N TYR A 35 3.26 -12.14 1.02
CA TYR A 35 2.55 -12.96 2.01
C TYR A 35 1.03 -12.85 1.98
N ASN A 36 0.46 -12.19 0.96
CA ASN A 36 -0.99 -12.07 0.89
C ASN A 36 -1.60 -13.39 0.36
N PRO A 37 -2.28 -14.18 1.22
CA PRO A 37 -2.82 -15.47 0.85
C PRO A 37 -3.99 -15.38 -0.15
N TYR A 38 -4.55 -14.19 -0.36
CA TYR A 38 -5.67 -13.94 -1.26
C TYR A 38 -5.23 -13.44 -2.64
N LEU A 39 -3.94 -13.14 -2.83
CA LEU A 39 -3.48 -12.44 -4.04
C LEU A 39 -3.71 -13.27 -5.31
N GLU A 40 -3.39 -14.56 -5.27
CA GLU A 40 -3.59 -15.47 -6.41
C GLU A 40 -5.09 -15.67 -6.72
N ASP A 41 -5.91 -15.86 -5.67
CA ASP A 41 -7.35 -16.04 -5.83
C ASP A 41 -8.03 -14.74 -6.29
N TYR A 42 -7.53 -13.59 -5.84
CA TYR A 42 -8.01 -12.29 -6.30
C TYR A 42 -7.87 -12.12 -7.81
N TYR A 43 -6.74 -12.48 -8.41
CA TYR A 43 -6.57 -12.37 -9.86
C TYR A 43 -7.41 -13.38 -10.63
N LYS A 44 -7.84 -14.50 -10.03
CA LYS A 44 -8.75 -15.47 -10.64
C LYS A 44 -10.22 -15.02 -10.59
N ASP A 45 -10.63 -14.36 -9.52
CA ASP A 45 -12.01 -13.88 -9.31
C ASP A 45 -11.98 -12.58 -8.47
N ILE A 46 -11.73 -11.46 -9.15
CA ILE A 46 -11.58 -10.15 -8.54
C ILE A 46 -12.78 -9.76 -7.68
N PRO A 47 -14.05 -9.84 -8.17
CA PRO A 47 -15.21 -9.46 -7.35
C PRO A 47 -15.36 -10.30 -6.08
N ARG A 48 -15.03 -11.59 -6.16
CA ARG A 48 -15.16 -12.51 -5.02
C ARG A 48 -14.15 -12.19 -3.91
N TRP A 49 -12.93 -11.83 -4.29
CA TRP A 49 -11.81 -11.75 -3.35
C TRP A 49 -11.33 -10.34 -3.02
N SER A 50 -11.88 -9.30 -3.66
CA SER A 50 -11.47 -7.91 -3.45
C SER A 50 -11.53 -7.51 -1.98
N PHE A 51 -12.64 -7.76 -1.29
CA PHE A 51 -12.80 -7.40 0.11
C PHE A 51 -11.75 -8.10 1.00
N ASN A 52 -11.58 -9.39 0.82
CA ASN A 52 -10.63 -10.18 1.63
C ASN A 52 -9.19 -9.71 1.42
N MET A 53 -8.80 -9.46 0.18
CA MET A 53 -7.47 -8.97 -0.19
C MET A 53 -7.20 -7.58 0.42
N GLU A 54 -8.14 -6.65 0.29
CA GLU A 54 -7.99 -5.29 0.82
C GLU A 54 -7.96 -5.26 2.34
N VAL A 55 -8.79 -6.07 3.03
CA VAL A 55 -8.75 -6.20 4.50
C VAL A 55 -7.42 -6.79 4.96
N PHE A 56 -6.86 -7.75 4.23
CA PHE A 56 -5.55 -8.30 4.56
C PHE A 56 -4.46 -7.22 4.49
N PHE A 57 -4.42 -6.44 3.41
CA PHE A 57 -3.46 -5.34 3.28
C PHE A 57 -3.66 -4.24 4.33
N LEU A 58 -4.91 -3.91 4.64
CA LEU A 58 -5.23 -2.96 5.70
C LEU A 58 -4.65 -3.42 7.04
N LYS A 59 -4.89 -4.68 7.39
CA LYS A 59 -4.39 -5.29 8.64
C LYS A 59 -2.86 -5.27 8.71
N GLU A 60 -2.15 -5.65 7.65
CA GLU A 60 -0.68 -5.66 7.66
C GLU A 60 -0.11 -4.23 7.79
N ARG A 61 -0.62 -3.27 7.03
CA ARG A 61 -0.20 -1.87 7.14
C ARG A 61 -0.49 -1.26 8.50
N PHE A 62 -1.64 -1.60 9.09
CA PHE A 62 -1.98 -1.18 10.44
C PHE A 62 -1.02 -1.74 11.49
N LYS A 63 -0.69 -3.02 11.40
CA LYS A 63 0.28 -3.68 12.28
C LYS A 63 1.66 -3.01 12.19
N ASP A 64 2.12 -2.71 10.99
CA ASP A 64 3.39 -2.01 10.77
C ASP A 64 3.37 -0.62 11.41
N LEU A 65 2.31 0.16 11.21
CA LEU A 65 2.16 1.49 11.80
C LEU A 65 2.07 1.46 13.32
N LEU A 66 1.41 0.46 13.90
CA LEU A 66 1.41 0.25 15.36
C LEU A 66 2.81 -0.03 15.92
N GLN A 67 3.63 -0.77 15.19
CA GLN A 67 5.02 -0.99 15.58
C GLN A 67 5.82 0.31 15.54
N LEU A 68 5.61 1.15 14.51
CA LEU A 68 6.27 2.45 14.38
C LEU A 68 5.91 3.40 15.52
N THR A 69 4.66 3.40 15.98
CA THR A 69 4.23 4.22 17.11
C THR A 69 4.85 3.79 18.44
N ARG A 70 5.23 2.52 18.55
CA ARG A 70 5.85 1.94 19.77
C ARG A 70 7.37 2.05 19.78
N CYS A 71 8.02 2.17 18.63
CA CYS A 71 9.46 2.35 18.53
C CYS A 71 9.86 3.75 19.00
N SER A 72 10.95 3.86 19.77
CA SER A 72 11.44 5.14 20.28
C SER A 72 11.72 6.11 19.13
N LYS A 73 11.32 7.37 19.29
CA LYS A 73 11.41 8.47 18.30
C LYS A 73 12.85 8.83 17.83
N GLN A 74 13.84 7.99 18.10
CA GLN A 74 15.25 8.31 17.82
C GLN A 74 15.69 8.05 16.39
N GLN A 75 14.94 7.23 15.61
CA GLN A 75 15.32 6.87 14.25
C GLN A 75 14.31 7.39 13.24
N THR A 76 14.81 7.90 12.12
CA THR A 76 13.95 8.23 10.97
C THR A 76 13.61 6.96 10.21
N ILE A 77 12.34 6.78 9.89
CA ILE A 77 11.80 5.65 9.14
C ILE A 77 11.27 6.16 7.82
N VAL A 78 11.62 5.47 6.73
CA VAL A 78 11.08 5.72 5.39
C VAL A 78 10.24 4.52 4.96
N GLN A 79 8.95 4.75 4.71
CA GLN A 79 7.96 3.72 4.42
C GLN A 79 7.55 3.75 2.95
N ASP A 80 7.68 2.60 2.28
CA ASP A 80 7.13 2.36 0.94
C ASP A 80 5.65 2.03 1.05
N ARG A 81 4.82 2.92 0.53
CA ARG A 81 3.35 2.89 0.53
C ARG A 81 2.71 3.08 1.92
N THR A 82 1.60 3.75 1.95
CA THR A 82 0.84 4.07 3.16
C THR A 82 -0.47 3.30 3.25
N ILE A 83 -1.04 3.25 4.46
CA ILE A 83 -2.39 2.76 4.70
C ILE A 83 -3.43 3.61 3.95
N TYR A 84 -3.20 4.93 3.83
CA TYR A 84 -4.10 5.88 3.16
C TYR A 84 -4.20 5.62 1.66
N GLU A 85 -3.08 5.30 1.00
CA GLU A 85 -3.04 4.93 -0.41
C GLU A 85 -3.85 3.64 -0.69
N GLY A 86 -3.74 2.65 0.21
CA GLY A 86 -4.55 1.43 0.16
C GLY A 86 -6.03 1.76 0.06
N VAL A 87 -6.51 2.61 0.97
CA VAL A 87 -7.92 2.96 1.09
C VAL A 87 -8.38 3.87 -0.04
N TYR A 88 -7.76 5.04 -0.17
CA TYR A 88 -8.28 6.10 -1.06
C TYR A 88 -7.98 5.87 -2.53
N VAL A 89 -7.03 4.99 -2.87
CA VAL A 89 -6.72 4.64 -4.26
C VAL A 89 -7.22 3.24 -4.60
N PHE A 90 -6.70 2.20 -3.93
CA PHE A 90 -6.96 0.82 -4.35
C PHE A 90 -8.36 0.33 -3.96
N THR A 91 -8.74 0.40 -2.69
CA THR A 91 -10.07 -0.05 -2.24
C THR A 91 -11.19 0.76 -2.90
N LYS A 92 -11.01 2.09 -2.96
CA LYS A 92 -11.98 2.97 -3.63
C LYS A 92 -12.09 2.69 -5.12
N ASN A 93 -10.99 2.30 -5.79
CA ASN A 93 -11.01 1.91 -7.19
C ASN A 93 -11.74 0.57 -7.37
N ASN A 94 -11.46 -0.44 -6.55
CA ASN A 94 -12.16 -1.72 -6.57
C ASN A 94 -13.67 -1.53 -6.39
N TYR A 95 -14.10 -0.66 -5.47
CA TYR A 95 -15.51 -0.33 -5.30
C TYR A 95 -16.11 0.35 -6.56
N LYS A 96 -15.43 1.35 -7.12
CA LYS A 96 -15.91 2.06 -8.33
C LYS A 96 -15.99 1.17 -9.56
N MET A 97 -15.14 0.16 -9.66
CA MET A 97 -15.15 -0.83 -10.74
C MET A 97 -16.22 -1.92 -10.55
N GLY A 98 -16.97 -1.89 -9.44
CA GLY A 98 -17.98 -2.90 -9.12
C GLY A 98 -17.39 -4.22 -8.59
N ASN A 99 -16.12 -4.25 -8.24
CA ASN A 99 -15.44 -5.41 -7.67
C ASN A 99 -15.71 -5.59 -6.16
N MET A 100 -16.38 -4.63 -5.53
CA MET A 100 -16.74 -4.66 -4.12
C MET A 100 -18.15 -4.14 -3.96
N THR A 101 -18.97 -4.81 -3.14
CA THR A 101 -20.32 -4.34 -2.86
C THR A 101 -20.30 -3.06 -2.02
N GLU A 102 -21.37 -2.26 -2.07
CA GLU A 102 -21.50 -1.06 -1.24
C GLU A 102 -21.40 -1.40 0.25
N ARG A 103 -22.03 -2.49 0.67
CA ARG A 103 -21.97 -2.97 2.05
C ARG A 103 -20.55 -3.29 2.48
N ASP A 104 -19.78 -4.00 1.65
CA ASP A 104 -18.41 -4.39 1.95
C ASP A 104 -17.49 -3.16 1.99
N PHE A 105 -17.70 -2.21 1.06
CA PHE A 105 -16.96 -0.96 1.04
C PHE A 105 -17.21 -0.12 2.31
N HIS A 106 -18.47 0.01 2.75
CA HIS A 106 -18.80 0.71 4.00
C HIS A 106 -18.17 0.02 5.22
N THR A 107 -18.29 -1.30 5.32
CA THR A 107 -17.67 -2.07 6.41
C THR A 107 -16.13 -1.87 6.44
N TYR A 108 -15.51 -1.86 5.27
CA TYR A 108 -14.07 -1.59 5.15
C TYR A 108 -13.71 -0.17 5.61
N MET A 109 -14.49 0.84 5.23
CA MET A 109 -14.25 2.23 5.64
C MET A 109 -14.39 2.43 7.15
N GLU A 110 -15.42 1.83 7.77
CA GLU A 110 -15.61 1.88 9.22
C GLU A 110 -14.45 1.20 9.97
N LEU A 111 -13.95 0.07 9.44
CA LEU A 111 -12.78 -0.61 9.98
C LEU A 111 -11.53 0.28 9.87
N PHE A 112 -11.31 0.89 8.71
CA PHE A 112 -10.20 1.81 8.48
C PHE A 112 -10.25 3.01 9.44
N ASP A 113 -11.41 3.66 9.56
CA ASP A 113 -11.58 4.81 10.44
C ASP A 113 -11.31 4.43 11.90
N SER A 114 -11.82 3.29 12.35
CA SER A 114 -11.59 2.78 13.71
C SER A 114 -10.11 2.52 13.99
N MET A 115 -9.38 1.99 13.01
CA MET A 115 -7.94 1.71 13.12
C MET A 115 -7.11 3.00 13.11
N THR A 116 -7.45 3.97 12.25
CA THR A 116 -6.63 5.17 12.07
C THR A 116 -6.73 6.17 13.21
N HIS A 117 -7.79 6.12 14.01
CA HIS A 117 -7.95 6.99 15.18
C HIS A 117 -6.81 6.86 16.23
N ILE A 118 -6.13 5.73 16.24
CA ILE A 118 -5.03 5.45 17.19
C ILE A 118 -3.64 5.51 16.55
N LEU A 119 -3.57 5.87 15.27
CA LEU A 119 -2.31 5.98 14.52
C LEU A 119 -1.83 7.43 14.44
N HIS A 120 -0.51 7.60 14.37
CA HIS A 120 0.09 8.88 14.03
C HIS A 120 0.22 9.01 12.51
N TYR A 121 -0.07 10.22 12.01
CA TYR A 121 0.20 10.55 10.61
C TYR A 121 1.69 10.59 10.32
N PRO A 122 2.13 10.32 9.08
CA PRO A 122 3.50 10.58 8.67
C PRO A 122 3.87 12.05 8.88
N ASP A 123 5.09 12.31 9.34
CA ASP A 123 5.62 13.67 9.47
C ASP A 123 5.83 14.33 8.10
N LEU A 124 6.13 13.51 7.07
CA LEU A 124 6.32 13.95 5.68
C LEU A 124 5.78 12.89 4.73
N MET A 125 5.05 13.33 3.69
CA MET A 125 4.64 12.46 2.59
C MET A 125 5.27 12.94 1.27
N ILE A 126 5.95 12.02 0.59
CA ILE A 126 6.53 12.24 -0.75
C ILE A 126 5.65 11.50 -1.75
N TYR A 127 5.02 12.23 -2.66
CA TYR A 127 4.17 11.65 -3.70
C TYR A 127 4.90 11.58 -5.04
N LEU A 128 5.07 10.35 -5.57
CA LEU A 128 5.69 10.11 -6.87
C LEU A 128 4.62 10.09 -7.97
N LYS A 129 4.63 11.13 -8.79
CA LYS A 129 3.76 11.25 -9.95
C LYS A 129 4.51 10.81 -11.22
N SER A 130 3.91 9.89 -11.97
CA SER A 130 4.47 9.41 -13.25
C SER A 130 3.37 9.22 -14.29
N GLY A 131 3.72 9.36 -15.56
CA GLY A 131 2.80 9.11 -16.67
C GLY A 131 2.50 7.61 -16.84
N VAL A 132 1.29 7.27 -17.31
CA VAL A 132 0.81 5.88 -17.45
C VAL A 132 1.76 5.01 -18.27
N SER A 133 2.25 5.50 -19.41
CA SER A 133 3.18 4.77 -20.28
C SER A 133 4.47 4.37 -19.55
N HIS A 134 4.99 5.24 -18.68
CA HIS A 134 6.17 4.95 -17.88
C HIS A 134 5.88 3.91 -16.78
N LEU A 135 4.72 4.02 -16.14
CA LEU A 135 4.26 3.05 -15.13
C LEU A 135 4.13 1.65 -15.73
N VAL A 136 3.46 1.52 -16.87
CA VAL A 136 3.30 0.25 -17.59
C VAL A 136 4.65 -0.36 -17.96
N LYS A 137 5.58 0.44 -18.49
CA LYS A 137 6.94 -0.03 -18.80
C LYS A 137 7.67 -0.56 -17.56
N ASN A 138 7.55 0.14 -16.43
CA ASN A 138 8.17 -0.29 -15.18
C ASN A 138 7.55 -1.58 -14.63
N ILE A 139 6.22 -1.74 -14.72
CA ILE A 139 5.51 -2.95 -14.32
C ILE A 139 5.98 -4.13 -15.17
N GLN A 140 6.00 -3.99 -16.49
CA GLN A 140 6.47 -5.02 -17.42
C GLN A 140 7.93 -5.42 -17.15
N SER A 141 8.80 -4.46 -16.84
CA SER A 141 10.22 -4.73 -16.56
C SER A 141 10.47 -5.50 -15.27
N ARG A 142 9.55 -5.41 -14.28
CA ARG A 142 9.65 -6.17 -13.02
C ARG A 142 9.34 -7.65 -13.21
N ALA A 143 8.60 -8.03 -14.26
CA ALA A 143 8.22 -9.40 -14.61
C ALA A 143 7.61 -10.22 -13.45
N ARG A 144 6.84 -9.59 -12.56
CA ARG A 144 6.10 -10.31 -11.53
C ARG A 144 4.91 -11.01 -12.18
N ASP A 145 4.80 -12.34 -12.03
CA ASP A 145 3.82 -13.17 -12.74
C ASP A 145 2.37 -12.70 -12.53
N TYR A 146 2.01 -12.27 -11.33
CA TYR A 146 0.67 -11.79 -11.01
C TYR A 146 0.38 -10.37 -11.55
N GLU A 147 1.39 -9.53 -11.78
CA GLU A 147 1.23 -8.19 -12.36
C GLU A 147 0.98 -8.25 -13.88
N GLN A 148 1.35 -9.35 -14.55
CA GLN A 148 1.11 -9.53 -16.00
C GLN A 148 -0.36 -9.78 -16.33
N GLN A 149 -1.18 -10.12 -15.35
CA GLN A 149 -2.62 -10.36 -15.49
C GLN A 149 -3.48 -9.13 -15.15
N MET A 150 -2.86 -7.98 -14.85
CA MET A 150 -3.60 -6.74 -14.57
C MET A 150 -4.33 -6.28 -15.84
N PRO A 151 -5.64 -5.93 -15.73
CA PRO A 151 -6.41 -5.43 -16.86
C PRO A 151 -5.93 -4.05 -17.32
#